data_bba9f111f7e73889303a843e2a427ce5
#
_entry.id   bba9f111f7e73889303a843e2a427ce5
#
_cell.length_a   1.000
_cell.length_b   1.000
_cell.length_c   1.000
_cell.angle_alpha   90.00
_cell.angle_beta   90.00
_cell.angle_gamma   90.00
#
_symmetry.space_group_name_H-M   'P 1'
#
loop_
_entity.id
_entity.type
_entity.pdbx_description
1 polymer ?
#
loop_
_entity_poly.entity_id
_entity_poly.type
_entity_poly.pdbx_seq_one_letter_code
_entity_poly.pdbx_strand_id
1 'polypeptide(L)'
;MERGKKHLYIPIELKNRELDSQVLLAAKACSMGFRVYIGSHAAIYRALRSRKYCSGIYLDKGTQIAPLTKWIKTKCQYLFILDQELNPSVQLADYHHDKNLVSTRFYPGTKEMVDGFFCVGPVIYDQADSYFKSRELIHDSGWPRIDLQKRYATSMYSDQINNLKNQHGDFLLFVSDFGLLTPLSDIKSPSRRHNLLSSDSEEFWNESYQNFVTTVEVLREWDKNPDVPHIIIRPHIMDDLRVWKRVLRGTKKTKIIHKGDITPWIGASMGVIHRGSTVSIQAKLMNKKVFYLEEASTSHNRQIVKKISDCIVSIKQAPALSFSKLNSIEDVDRVLKEVIFLHNEDASTRIMDVLEDFEVFKENPIPRLRFFLGYLNPKSIRRFAGLIRDEVIYLVKADSPAPQSKNIPFGLRKSDFRAGLSVDDAGSTIKTRMIGLNLWELDKRNH
;
A
#
# COMPACT_ATOMS: atom_id res chain seq x y z
N MET A 1 34.24 -16.56 -16.49
CA MET A 1 33.66 -15.18 -16.58
C MET A 1 32.69 -15.03 -15.45
N GLU A 2 32.92 -14.11 -14.50
CA GLU A 2 31.90 -13.79 -13.50
C GLU A 2 30.63 -13.30 -14.23
N ARG A 3 29.51 -13.98 -14.05
CA ARG A 3 28.22 -13.47 -14.49
C ARG A 3 27.99 -12.15 -13.74
N GLY A 4 27.86 -11.02 -14.46
CA GLY A 4 27.51 -9.76 -13.83
C GLY A 4 26.20 -9.90 -13.08
N LYS A 5 26.06 -9.21 -11.93
CA LYS A 5 24.83 -9.25 -11.14
C LYS A 5 23.65 -8.71 -11.94
N LYS A 6 22.51 -9.41 -11.88
CA LYS A 6 21.24 -8.91 -12.44
C LYS A 6 20.77 -7.70 -11.64
N HIS A 7 20.26 -6.68 -12.31
CA HIS A 7 19.75 -5.47 -11.66
C HIS A 7 18.23 -5.49 -11.58
N LEU A 8 17.68 -5.16 -10.43
CA LEU A 8 16.24 -5.03 -10.18
C LEU A 8 15.93 -3.62 -9.67
N TYR A 9 15.01 -2.93 -10.35
CA TYR A 9 14.55 -1.58 -10.00
C TYR A 9 13.14 -1.65 -9.44
N ILE A 10 12.97 -1.24 -8.19
CA ILE A 10 11.69 -1.27 -7.47
C ILE A 10 11.30 0.16 -7.09
N PRO A 11 10.41 0.82 -7.84
CA PRO A 11 9.88 2.12 -7.47
C PRO A 11 8.94 2.00 -6.27
N ILE A 12 8.98 2.99 -5.39
CA ILE A 12 8.06 3.17 -4.27
C ILE A 12 7.24 4.44 -4.51
N GLU A 13 5.93 4.30 -4.50
CA GLU A 13 5.01 5.43 -4.56
C GLU A 13 4.56 5.84 -3.16
N LEU A 14 4.09 4.89 -2.35
CA LEU A 14 3.56 5.10 -1.01
C LEU A 14 4.41 4.40 0.04
N LYS A 15 5.33 5.14 0.68
CA LYS A 15 6.26 4.59 1.68
C LYS A 15 5.55 3.74 2.73
N ASN A 16 4.52 4.29 3.37
CA ASN A 16 3.81 3.63 4.48
C ASN A 16 2.96 2.42 4.06
N ARG A 17 2.79 2.19 2.76
CA ARG A 17 2.00 1.08 2.24
C ARG A 17 2.83 0.02 1.56
N GLU A 18 3.92 0.44 0.90
CA GLU A 18 4.64 -0.41 -0.05
C GLU A 18 6.01 -0.82 0.47
N LEU A 19 6.73 0.09 1.18
CA LEU A 19 8.16 -0.06 1.41
C LEU A 19 8.51 -1.38 2.09
N ASP A 20 7.86 -1.72 3.20
CA ASP A 20 8.25 -2.87 4.01
C ASP A 20 8.10 -4.20 3.26
N SER A 21 7.02 -4.35 2.49
CA SER A 21 6.83 -5.52 1.61
C SER A 21 7.81 -5.56 0.44
N GLN A 22 8.17 -4.40 -0.10
CA GLN A 22 9.17 -4.32 -1.18
C GLN A 22 10.59 -4.55 -0.65
N VAL A 23 10.86 -4.25 0.63
CA VAL A 23 12.13 -4.60 1.27
C VAL A 23 12.25 -6.12 1.47
N LEU A 24 11.18 -6.82 1.81
CA LEU A 24 11.18 -8.30 1.84
C LEU A 24 11.50 -8.88 0.46
N LEU A 25 10.86 -8.38 -0.60
CA LEU A 25 11.18 -8.79 -1.97
C LEU A 25 12.63 -8.47 -2.33
N ALA A 26 13.11 -7.28 -1.98
CA ALA A 26 14.48 -6.86 -2.23
C ALA A 26 15.50 -7.75 -1.49
N ALA A 27 15.20 -8.15 -0.25
CA ALA A 27 16.03 -9.07 0.52
C ALA A 27 16.15 -10.43 -0.18
N LYS A 28 15.01 -10.99 -0.61
CA LYS A 28 14.99 -12.24 -1.38
C LYS A 28 15.78 -12.11 -2.69
N ALA A 29 15.58 -11.02 -3.44
CA ALA A 29 16.33 -10.76 -4.66
C ALA A 29 17.84 -10.70 -4.42
N CYS A 30 18.29 -10.02 -3.34
CA CYS A 30 19.70 -9.98 -2.97
C CYS A 30 20.26 -11.37 -2.62
N SER A 31 19.48 -12.21 -1.92
CA SER A 31 19.91 -13.59 -1.60
C SER A 31 20.14 -14.43 -2.86
N MET A 32 19.37 -14.18 -3.92
CA MET A 32 19.50 -14.80 -5.23
C MET A 32 20.54 -14.12 -6.16
N GLY A 33 21.32 -13.18 -5.61
CA GLY A 33 22.44 -12.56 -6.34
C GLY A 33 22.07 -11.32 -7.16
N PHE A 34 20.85 -10.81 -7.04
CA PHE A 34 20.48 -9.55 -7.67
C PHE A 34 21.08 -8.35 -6.93
N ARG A 35 21.29 -7.27 -7.66
CA ARG A 35 21.53 -5.93 -7.11
C ARG A 35 20.26 -5.12 -7.23
N VAL A 36 19.71 -4.70 -6.11
CA VAL A 36 18.40 -4.06 -6.05
C VAL A 36 18.53 -2.55 -5.84
N TYR A 37 17.75 -1.80 -6.61
CA TYR A 37 17.60 -0.35 -6.49
C TYR A 37 16.18 -0.02 -6.08
N ILE A 38 15.99 0.46 -4.86
CA ILE A 38 14.70 0.79 -4.30
C ILE A 38 14.60 2.29 -4.04
N GLY A 39 13.52 2.93 -4.46
CA GLY A 39 13.37 4.36 -4.29
C GLY A 39 12.14 4.95 -4.94
N SER A 40 11.95 6.27 -4.84
CA SER A 40 10.85 6.93 -5.54
C SER A 40 11.00 6.83 -7.06
N HIS A 41 9.89 6.78 -7.81
CA HIS A 41 9.92 6.80 -9.27
C HIS A 41 10.89 7.85 -9.83
N ALA A 42 10.79 9.10 -9.33
CA ALA A 42 11.66 10.18 -9.78
C ALA A 42 13.14 9.94 -9.49
N ALA A 43 13.46 9.24 -8.40
CA ALA A 43 14.84 8.90 -8.06
C ALA A 43 15.38 7.80 -8.97
N ILE A 44 14.61 6.75 -9.22
CA ILE A 44 14.96 5.68 -10.15
C ILE A 44 15.11 6.23 -11.57
N TYR A 45 14.17 7.07 -12.05
CA TYR A 45 14.29 7.68 -13.38
C TYR A 45 15.55 8.52 -13.55
N ARG A 46 15.99 9.23 -12.49
CA ARG A 46 17.27 9.94 -12.53
C ARG A 46 18.46 8.98 -12.64
N ALA A 47 18.42 7.90 -11.88
CA ALA A 47 19.46 6.87 -11.99
C ALA A 47 19.53 6.29 -13.41
N LEU A 48 18.39 5.92 -13.97
CA LEU A 48 18.29 5.38 -15.33
C LEU A 48 18.74 6.37 -16.40
N ARG A 49 18.50 7.69 -16.22
CA ARG A 49 18.99 8.73 -17.16
C ARG A 49 20.50 8.91 -17.11
N SER A 50 21.13 8.70 -15.96
CA SER A 50 22.58 8.87 -15.83
C SER A 50 23.39 7.75 -16.47
N ARG A 51 22.75 6.66 -16.88
CA ARG A 51 23.35 5.50 -17.53
C ARG A 51 23.22 5.58 -19.06
N LYS A 52 24.29 5.24 -19.73
CA LYS A 52 24.29 5.18 -21.20
C LYS A 52 23.52 3.95 -21.70
N TYR A 53 23.63 2.85 -20.96
CA TYR A 53 22.87 1.63 -21.19
C TYR A 53 22.49 1.07 -19.82
N CYS A 54 21.23 0.77 -19.63
CA CYS A 54 20.72 0.17 -18.42
C CYS A 54 20.09 -1.16 -18.80
N SER A 55 20.71 -2.25 -18.42
CA SER A 55 20.09 -3.56 -18.47
C SER A 55 19.55 -3.90 -17.09
N GLY A 56 18.45 -4.59 -17.05
CA GLY A 56 17.85 -4.98 -15.77
C GLY A 56 16.35 -5.13 -15.90
N ILE A 57 15.77 -5.44 -14.78
CA ILE A 57 14.34 -5.65 -14.63
C ILE A 57 13.76 -4.43 -13.90
N TYR A 58 12.74 -3.83 -14.46
CA TYR A 58 11.93 -2.78 -13.82
C TYR A 58 10.63 -3.40 -13.35
N LEU A 59 10.37 -3.39 -12.04
CA LEU A 59 9.18 -3.96 -11.43
C LEU A 59 8.34 -2.85 -10.83
N ASP A 60 7.21 -2.52 -11.46
CA ASP A 60 6.28 -1.46 -11.03
C ASP A 60 4.90 -2.06 -10.69
N LYS A 61 4.02 -1.27 -10.12
CA LYS A 61 2.62 -1.67 -9.85
C LYS A 61 1.66 -1.39 -11.01
N GLY A 62 2.11 -0.70 -12.03
CA GLY A 62 1.36 -0.36 -13.24
C GLY A 62 2.26 0.34 -14.26
N THR A 63 1.81 0.40 -15.49
CA THR A 63 2.57 1.13 -16.51
C THR A 63 2.43 2.65 -16.31
N GLN A 64 3.33 3.39 -16.89
CA GLN A 64 3.26 4.85 -16.97
C GLN A 64 2.64 5.29 -18.31
N ILE A 65 2.43 6.58 -18.54
CA ILE A 65 2.03 7.06 -19.86
C ILE A 65 2.94 6.51 -20.96
N ALA A 66 2.40 6.19 -22.13
CA ALA A 66 3.10 5.45 -23.17
C ALA A 66 4.52 5.96 -23.53
N PRO A 67 4.77 7.29 -23.67
CA PRO A 67 6.14 7.78 -23.91
C PRO A 67 7.12 7.44 -22.79
N LEU A 68 6.65 7.47 -21.52
CA LEU A 68 7.49 7.16 -20.37
C LEU A 68 7.73 5.66 -20.24
N THR A 69 6.72 4.84 -20.46
CA THR A 69 6.85 3.37 -20.49
C THR A 69 7.81 2.92 -21.57
N LYS A 70 7.68 3.49 -22.79
CA LYS A 70 8.62 3.25 -23.87
C LYS A 70 10.05 3.65 -23.50
N TRP A 71 10.22 4.79 -22.83
CA TRP A 71 11.53 5.22 -22.35
C TRP A 71 12.09 4.27 -21.30
N ILE A 72 11.29 3.76 -20.35
CA ILE A 72 11.71 2.75 -19.37
C ILE A 72 12.23 1.51 -20.10
N LYS A 73 11.50 1.00 -21.10
CA LYS A 73 11.93 -0.15 -21.93
C LYS A 73 13.24 0.11 -22.70
N THR A 74 13.58 1.36 -23.03
CA THR A 74 14.90 1.68 -23.60
C THR A 74 16.03 1.68 -22.56
N LYS A 75 15.72 1.64 -21.28
CA LYS A 75 16.67 1.68 -20.16
C LYS A 75 16.75 0.38 -19.39
N CYS A 76 15.65 -0.31 -19.30
CA CYS A 76 15.54 -1.62 -18.64
C CYS A 76 15.16 -2.65 -19.69
N GLN A 77 15.81 -3.80 -19.64
CA GLN A 77 15.61 -4.89 -20.60
C GLN A 77 14.19 -5.46 -20.47
N TYR A 78 13.71 -5.57 -19.23
CA TYR A 78 12.40 -6.12 -18.92
C TYR A 78 11.57 -5.17 -18.06
N LEU A 79 10.26 -5.18 -18.28
CA LEU A 79 9.25 -4.45 -17.52
C LEU A 79 8.20 -5.44 -17.01
N PHE A 80 8.17 -5.64 -15.70
CA PHE A 80 7.17 -6.44 -15.03
C PHE A 80 6.22 -5.56 -14.22
N ILE A 81 4.99 -6.00 -14.10
CA ILE A 81 3.98 -5.36 -13.26
C ILE A 81 3.60 -6.30 -12.12
N LEU A 82 3.73 -5.82 -10.90
CA LEU A 82 3.25 -6.48 -9.70
C LEU A 82 1.96 -5.81 -9.24
N ASP A 83 0.82 -6.49 -9.40
CA ASP A 83 -0.43 -5.95 -8.88
C ASP A 83 -0.40 -5.85 -7.35
N GLN A 84 -0.70 -4.66 -6.84
CA GLN A 84 -0.67 -4.33 -5.42
C GLN A 84 -2.01 -3.76 -4.94
N GLU A 85 -3.05 -3.89 -5.74
CA GLU A 85 -4.34 -3.33 -5.43
C GLU A 85 -5.37 -4.43 -5.16
N LEU A 86 -5.77 -4.54 -3.90
CA LEU A 86 -6.95 -5.28 -3.50
C LEU A 86 -8.16 -4.35 -3.61
N ASN A 87 -9.05 -4.59 -4.56
CA ASN A 87 -10.29 -3.82 -4.64
C ASN A 87 -11.39 -4.55 -3.84
N PRO A 88 -11.86 -3.99 -2.71
CA PRO A 88 -12.91 -4.63 -1.88
C PRO A 88 -14.28 -4.61 -2.54
N SER A 89 -14.45 -3.79 -3.58
CA SER A 89 -15.68 -3.76 -4.38
C SER A 89 -15.73 -4.89 -5.41
N VAL A 90 -14.66 -5.68 -5.53
CA VAL A 90 -14.64 -6.87 -6.39
C VAL A 90 -15.60 -7.88 -5.83
N GLN A 91 -16.72 -8.01 -6.49
CA GLN A 91 -17.65 -9.09 -6.27
C GLN A 91 -17.34 -10.21 -7.22
N LEU A 92 -17.23 -11.41 -6.68
CA LEU A 92 -17.07 -12.62 -7.49
C LEU A 92 -18.20 -12.82 -8.50
N ALA A 93 -19.41 -12.33 -8.20
CA ALA A 93 -20.60 -12.53 -9.05
C ALA A 93 -20.84 -11.39 -10.06
N ASP A 94 -20.54 -10.13 -9.70
CA ASP A 94 -20.92 -8.97 -10.54
C ASP A 94 -19.76 -8.45 -11.40
N TYR A 95 -18.58 -9.03 -11.25
CA TYR A 95 -17.37 -8.62 -11.98
C TYR A 95 -17.35 -9.01 -13.45
N HIS A 96 -18.31 -9.82 -13.86
CA HIS A 96 -18.44 -10.22 -15.27
C HIS A 96 -18.99 -9.12 -16.18
N HIS A 97 -19.42 -7.98 -15.63
CA HIS A 97 -20.21 -7.01 -16.42
C HIS A 97 -19.43 -5.78 -16.73
N ASP A 98 -18.42 -5.30 -16.92
CA ASP A 98 -18.00 -4.13 -17.71
C ASP A 98 -16.64 -3.47 -17.42
N LYS A 99 -15.94 -3.80 -16.34
CA LYS A 99 -14.62 -3.17 -16.13
C LYS A 99 -13.56 -4.19 -15.72
N ASN A 100 -12.74 -4.59 -16.66
CA ASN A 100 -11.54 -5.38 -16.35
C ASN A 100 -10.58 -4.52 -15.52
N LEU A 101 -10.40 -4.86 -14.22
CA LEU A 101 -9.53 -4.11 -13.30
C LEU A 101 -8.08 -4.12 -13.73
N VAL A 102 -7.64 -5.20 -14.36
CA VAL A 102 -6.28 -5.30 -14.89
C VAL A 102 -6.02 -4.15 -15.87
N SER A 103 -7.03 -3.78 -16.67
CA SER A 103 -6.90 -2.65 -17.60
C SER A 103 -6.52 -1.34 -16.90
N THR A 104 -6.92 -1.15 -15.64
CA THR A 104 -6.62 0.07 -14.88
C THR A 104 -5.14 0.17 -14.46
N ARG A 105 -4.38 -0.90 -14.58
CA ARG A 105 -2.91 -0.93 -14.33
C ARG A 105 -2.13 -0.46 -15.55
N PHE A 106 -2.78 -0.29 -16.68
CA PHE A 106 -2.14 -0.01 -17.97
C PHE A 106 -2.65 1.28 -18.58
N TYR A 107 -1.73 2.19 -18.86
CA TYR A 107 -2.04 3.31 -19.72
C TYR A 107 -2.29 2.85 -21.17
N PRO A 108 -3.16 3.53 -21.93
CA PRO A 108 -3.41 3.16 -23.32
C PRO A 108 -2.14 2.99 -24.15
N GLY A 109 -2.05 1.89 -24.90
CA GLY A 109 -0.91 1.58 -25.75
C GLY A 109 0.35 1.11 -25.02
N THR A 110 0.24 0.63 -23.79
CA THR A 110 1.42 0.17 -23.01
C THR A 110 1.40 -1.32 -22.69
N LYS A 111 0.30 -2.00 -22.94
CA LYS A 111 0.11 -3.41 -22.64
C LYS A 111 1.19 -4.30 -23.28
N GLU A 112 1.47 -4.06 -24.56
CA GLU A 112 2.42 -4.83 -25.36
C GLU A 112 3.90 -4.59 -24.98
N MET A 113 4.15 -3.64 -24.07
CA MET A 113 5.50 -3.32 -23.57
C MET A 113 5.88 -4.11 -22.32
N VAL A 114 4.93 -4.84 -21.74
CA VAL A 114 5.10 -5.56 -20.47
C VAL A 114 5.54 -6.99 -20.75
N ASP A 115 6.55 -7.44 -20.03
CA ASP A 115 7.13 -8.78 -20.16
C ASP A 115 6.54 -9.80 -19.17
N GLY A 116 5.76 -9.33 -18.17
CA GLY A 116 5.01 -10.19 -17.27
C GLY A 116 4.18 -9.42 -16.26
N PHE A 117 3.16 -10.08 -15.74
CA PHE A 117 2.19 -9.54 -14.78
C PHE A 117 2.01 -10.50 -13.61
N PHE A 118 2.33 -10.05 -12.41
CA PHE A 118 2.19 -10.79 -11.17
C PHE A 118 0.84 -10.49 -10.53
N CYS A 119 0.00 -11.51 -10.40
CA CYS A 119 -1.35 -11.39 -9.89
C CYS A 119 -1.41 -11.55 -8.36
N VAL A 120 -2.20 -10.70 -7.71
CA VAL A 120 -2.41 -10.78 -6.26
C VAL A 120 -3.36 -11.91 -5.85
N GLY A 121 -4.27 -12.32 -6.73
CA GLY A 121 -5.26 -13.35 -6.43
C GLY A 121 -6.01 -13.86 -7.66
N PRO A 122 -6.88 -14.88 -7.48
CA PRO A 122 -7.56 -15.60 -8.57
C PRO A 122 -8.39 -14.68 -9.48
N VAL A 123 -9.16 -13.77 -8.91
CA VAL A 123 -10.02 -12.84 -9.68
C VAL A 123 -9.16 -11.96 -10.61
N ILE A 124 -8.01 -11.48 -10.13
CA ILE A 124 -7.11 -10.68 -10.97
C ILE A 124 -6.43 -11.56 -12.03
N TYR A 125 -6.14 -12.82 -11.69
CA TYR A 125 -5.57 -13.77 -12.65
C TYR A 125 -6.52 -14.04 -13.82
N ASP A 126 -7.80 -14.32 -13.56
CA ASP A 126 -8.81 -14.57 -14.59
C ASP A 126 -9.04 -13.33 -15.47
N GLN A 127 -9.04 -12.15 -14.87
CA GLN A 127 -9.12 -10.90 -15.61
C GLN A 127 -7.88 -10.62 -16.45
N ALA A 128 -6.70 -10.99 -15.94
CA ALA A 128 -5.45 -10.86 -16.68
C ALA A 128 -5.42 -11.81 -17.88
N ASP A 129 -5.89 -13.05 -17.72
CA ASP A 129 -5.99 -14.03 -18.81
C ASP A 129 -6.87 -13.47 -19.95
N SER A 130 -8.02 -12.94 -19.61
CA SER A 130 -8.92 -12.29 -20.57
C SER A 130 -8.30 -11.04 -21.22
N TYR A 131 -7.53 -10.26 -20.45
CA TYR A 131 -6.92 -9.02 -20.90
C TYR A 131 -5.72 -9.26 -21.81
N PHE A 132 -4.75 -10.09 -21.39
CA PHE A 132 -3.51 -10.34 -22.12
C PHE A 132 -3.71 -11.31 -23.29
N LYS A 133 -4.59 -12.30 -23.15
CA LYS A 133 -4.75 -13.40 -24.10
C LYS A 133 -3.46 -14.22 -24.30
N SER A 134 -2.59 -14.21 -23.32
CA SER A 134 -1.33 -14.95 -23.27
C SER A 134 -1.00 -15.29 -21.81
N ARG A 135 -1.15 -16.57 -21.46
CA ARG A 135 -0.92 -17.09 -20.11
C ARG A 135 0.54 -17.05 -19.68
N GLU A 136 1.45 -17.06 -20.63
CA GLU A 136 2.92 -17.00 -20.37
C GLU A 136 3.32 -15.67 -19.71
N LEU A 137 2.53 -14.61 -19.87
CA LEU A 137 2.76 -13.31 -19.25
C LEU A 137 2.18 -13.19 -17.83
N ILE A 138 1.42 -14.20 -17.37
CA ILE A 138 0.61 -14.08 -16.17
C ILE A 138 1.12 -15.06 -15.10
N HIS A 139 1.42 -14.53 -13.92
CA HIS A 139 1.99 -15.31 -12.82
C HIS A 139 1.13 -15.20 -11.56
N ASP A 140 0.77 -16.33 -10.96
CA ASP A 140 -0.01 -16.45 -9.72
C ASP A 140 0.86 -16.26 -8.47
N SER A 141 1.68 -15.24 -8.47
CA SER A 141 2.69 -15.04 -7.43
C SER A 141 2.13 -14.68 -6.04
N GLY A 142 0.97 -14.05 -6.00
CA GLY A 142 0.53 -13.34 -4.81
C GLY A 142 1.25 -11.99 -4.66
N TRP A 143 1.18 -11.43 -3.45
CA TRP A 143 1.74 -10.11 -3.14
C TRP A 143 2.56 -10.15 -1.84
N PRO A 144 3.83 -9.69 -1.82
CA PRO A 144 4.69 -9.72 -0.63
C PRO A 144 4.09 -9.05 0.61
N ARG A 145 3.14 -8.12 0.45
CA ARG A 145 2.43 -7.51 1.57
C ARG A 145 1.49 -8.49 2.28
N ILE A 146 0.94 -9.46 1.57
CA ILE A 146 0.11 -10.53 2.16
C ILE A 146 0.96 -11.40 3.07
N ASP A 147 2.16 -11.79 2.60
CA ASP A 147 3.10 -12.57 3.40
C ASP A 147 3.59 -11.77 4.60
N LEU A 148 3.90 -10.48 4.41
CA LEU A 148 4.25 -9.59 5.51
C LEU A 148 3.19 -9.64 6.60
N GLN A 149 1.91 -9.52 6.27
CA GLN A 149 0.81 -9.54 7.24
C GLN A 149 0.63 -10.91 7.88
N LYS A 150 0.66 -11.97 7.09
CA LYS A 150 0.38 -13.34 7.56
C LYS A 150 1.53 -13.93 8.37
N ARG A 151 2.78 -13.69 7.97
CA ARG A 151 3.95 -14.41 8.51
C ARG A 151 4.88 -13.54 9.36
N TYR A 152 5.10 -12.30 8.95
CA TYR A 152 6.21 -11.49 9.47
C TYR A 152 5.78 -10.31 10.34
N ALA A 153 4.51 -9.87 10.28
CA ALA A 153 4.08 -8.65 10.95
C ALA A 153 4.36 -8.66 12.46
N THR A 154 4.11 -9.78 13.15
CA THR A 154 4.29 -9.86 14.61
C THR A 154 5.77 -9.73 15.01
N SER A 155 6.69 -10.40 14.30
CA SER A 155 8.12 -10.33 14.60
C SER A 155 8.71 -9.00 14.15
N MET A 156 8.40 -8.57 12.94
CA MET A 156 8.94 -7.36 12.32
C MET A 156 8.55 -6.07 13.06
N TYR A 157 7.36 -6.05 13.64
CA TYR A 157 6.82 -4.87 14.34
C TYR A 157 6.65 -5.07 15.85
N SER A 158 7.26 -6.08 16.45
CA SER A 158 7.11 -6.43 17.88
C SER A 158 7.27 -5.21 18.80
N ASP A 159 8.37 -4.47 18.65
CA ASP A 159 8.66 -3.30 19.48
C ASP A 159 7.62 -2.20 19.28
N GLN A 160 7.21 -1.95 18.04
CA GLN A 160 6.21 -0.93 17.73
C GLN A 160 4.83 -1.32 18.30
N ILE A 161 4.44 -2.60 18.16
CA ILE A 161 3.19 -3.14 18.70
C ILE A 161 3.18 -2.97 20.22
N ASN A 162 4.26 -3.36 20.90
CA ASN A 162 4.38 -3.24 22.37
C ASN A 162 4.35 -1.77 22.82
N ASN A 163 5.05 -0.89 22.12
CA ASN A 163 5.03 0.54 22.42
C ASN A 163 3.63 1.14 22.27
N LEU A 164 2.90 0.76 21.22
CA LEU A 164 1.53 1.23 21.01
C LEU A 164 0.57 0.72 22.09
N LYS A 165 0.69 -0.54 22.50
CA LYS A 165 -0.09 -1.10 23.61
C LYS A 165 0.21 -0.37 24.93
N ASN A 166 1.48 -0.13 25.24
CA ASN A 166 1.89 0.60 26.43
C ASN A 166 1.37 2.06 26.42
N GLN A 167 1.37 2.72 25.27
CA GLN A 167 0.95 4.11 25.14
C GLN A 167 -0.56 4.30 25.13
N HIS A 168 -1.32 3.35 24.59
CA HIS A 168 -2.74 3.52 24.34
C HIS A 168 -3.64 2.55 25.12
N GLY A 169 -3.06 1.53 25.76
CA GLY A 169 -3.83 0.46 26.41
C GLY A 169 -4.63 -0.35 25.39
N ASP A 170 -5.74 -0.91 25.85
CA ASP A 170 -6.68 -1.63 25.00
C ASP A 170 -7.51 -0.65 24.14
N PHE A 171 -7.52 -0.87 22.84
CA PHE A 171 -8.27 -0.05 21.90
C PHE A 171 -8.80 -0.83 20.70
N LEU A 172 -9.86 -0.30 20.10
CA LEU A 172 -10.35 -0.70 18.79
C LEU A 172 -9.80 0.25 17.73
N LEU A 173 -9.43 -0.30 16.58
CA LEU A 173 -8.88 0.46 15.46
C LEU A 173 -9.99 0.71 14.43
N PHE A 174 -10.46 1.94 14.31
CA PHE A 174 -11.38 2.33 13.24
C PHE A 174 -10.60 2.80 12.02
N VAL A 175 -10.81 2.15 10.87
CA VAL A 175 -10.15 2.49 9.61
C VAL A 175 -11.16 3.16 8.68
N SER A 176 -10.90 4.42 8.36
CA SER A 176 -11.73 5.23 7.47
C SER A 176 -11.50 4.89 6.00
N ASP A 177 -12.55 5.02 5.20
CA ASP A 177 -12.54 4.89 3.74
C ASP A 177 -13.22 6.10 3.03
N PHE A 178 -13.33 7.23 3.72
CA PHE A 178 -13.99 8.44 3.23
C PHE A 178 -13.09 9.39 2.42
N GLY A 179 -11.97 8.92 1.89
CA GLY A 179 -10.96 9.72 1.19
C GLY A 179 -11.48 10.59 0.05
N LEU A 180 -12.61 10.23 -0.55
CA LEU A 180 -13.26 11.01 -1.59
C LEU A 180 -14.07 12.20 -1.06
N LEU A 181 -14.44 12.18 0.22
CA LEU A 181 -15.22 13.26 0.85
C LEU A 181 -14.37 14.47 1.28
N THR A 182 -13.07 14.41 1.07
CA THR A 182 -12.17 15.49 1.43
C THR A 182 -11.87 16.42 0.25
N PRO A 183 -11.99 17.74 0.44
CA PRO A 183 -12.15 18.47 1.69
C PRO A 183 -13.62 18.88 1.93
N LEU A 184 -14.18 18.52 3.06
CA LEU A 184 -15.45 19.07 3.54
C LEU A 184 -15.43 20.61 3.78
N SER A 185 -14.24 21.23 3.73
CA SER A 185 -14.12 22.70 3.71
C SER A 185 -14.76 23.31 2.45
N ASP A 186 -14.90 22.57 1.37
CA ASP A 186 -15.49 22.97 0.11
C ASP A 186 -16.89 22.39 -0.15
N ILE A 187 -17.56 21.86 0.89
CA ILE A 187 -18.95 21.39 0.77
C ILE A 187 -19.89 22.51 0.25
N LYS A 188 -19.50 23.78 0.40
CA LYS A 188 -20.21 24.91 -0.20
C LYS A 188 -20.03 25.02 -1.72
N SER A 189 -19.17 24.21 -2.33
CA SER A 189 -18.95 24.22 -3.78
C SER A 189 -18.68 22.81 -4.33
N PRO A 190 -19.73 21.98 -4.50
CA PRO A 190 -19.59 20.67 -5.15
C PRO A 190 -19.00 20.75 -6.55
N SER A 191 -19.15 21.91 -7.22
CA SER A 191 -18.85 22.13 -8.63
C SER A 191 -17.39 22.01 -9.02
N ARG A 192 -16.42 22.16 -8.12
CA ARG A 192 -14.99 22.03 -8.47
C ARG A 192 -14.51 20.59 -8.61
N ARG A 193 -15.21 19.60 -8.04
CA ARG A 193 -14.90 18.17 -8.20
C ARG A 193 -15.75 17.47 -9.27
N HIS A 194 -16.86 18.05 -9.63
CA HIS A 194 -17.76 17.53 -10.69
C HIS A 194 -17.04 17.29 -12.04
N ASN A 195 -15.99 18.04 -12.33
CA ASN A 195 -15.23 17.92 -13.58
C ASN A 195 -14.28 16.71 -13.64
N LEU A 196 -14.16 15.92 -12.57
CA LEU A 196 -13.29 14.74 -12.51
C LEU A 196 -14.05 13.41 -12.44
N LEU A 197 -15.38 13.45 -12.28
CA LEU A 197 -16.22 12.27 -12.11
C LEU A 197 -17.41 12.33 -13.08
N SER A 198 -17.80 11.21 -13.62
CA SER A 198 -18.95 11.05 -14.52
C SER A 198 -20.29 11.30 -13.81
N SER A 199 -21.40 11.36 -14.56
CA SER A 199 -22.78 11.69 -14.11
C SER A 199 -23.32 10.85 -12.93
N ASP A 200 -22.73 9.69 -12.64
CA ASP A 200 -23.09 8.84 -11.49
C ASP A 200 -22.57 9.37 -10.15
N SER A 201 -21.97 10.54 -10.16
CA SER A 201 -21.16 11.07 -9.06
C SER A 201 -21.96 11.73 -7.94
N GLU A 202 -23.15 12.25 -8.21
CA GLU A 202 -23.93 12.99 -7.19
C GLU A 202 -24.60 12.03 -6.21
N GLU A 203 -25.17 10.93 -6.69
CA GLU A 203 -25.76 9.89 -5.85
C GLU A 203 -24.70 9.24 -4.97
N PHE A 204 -23.57 8.84 -5.56
CA PHE A 204 -22.40 8.32 -4.84
C PHE A 204 -21.91 9.28 -3.77
N TRP A 205 -21.89 10.58 -4.07
CA TRP A 205 -21.45 11.62 -3.13
C TRP A 205 -22.39 11.76 -1.95
N ASN A 206 -23.69 11.82 -2.23
CA ASN A 206 -24.73 11.92 -1.21
C ASN A 206 -24.72 10.69 -0.30
N GLU A 207 -24.61 9.50 -0.88
CA GLU A 207 -24.50 8.25 -0.14
C GLU A 207 -23.25 8.22 0.76
N SER A 208 -22.09 8.53 0.19
CA SER A 208 -20.83 8.58 0.93
C SER A 208 -20.87 9.61 2.07
N TYR A 209 -21.53 10.74 1.86
CA TYR A 209 -21.73 11.77 2.87
C TYR A 209 -22.66 11.31 4.00
N GLN A 210 -23.79 10.69 3.68
CA GLN A 210 -24.70 10.11 4.66
C GLN A 210 -24.01 9.02 5.49
N ASN A 211 -23.23 8.19 4.83
CA ASN A 211 -22.42 7.17 5.48
C ASN A 211 -21.36 7.77 6.42
N PHE A 212 -20.77 8.88 6.06
CA PHE A 212 -19.84 9.61 6.94
C PHE A 212 -20.57 10.18 8.17
N VAL A 213 -21.69 10.86 7.97
CA VAL A 213 -22.47 11.46 9.06
C VAL A 213 -22.89 10.40 10.08
N THR A 214 -23.50 9.31 9.61
CA THR A 214 -23.95 8.21 10.47
C THR A 214 -22.79 7.51 11.19
N THR A 215 -21.63 7.39 10.54
CA THR A 215 -20.41 6.87 11.20
C THR A 215 -19.96 7.78 12.34
N VAL A 216 -19.96 9.09 12.13
CA VAL A 216 -19.60 10.07 13.18
C VAL A 216 -20.57 9.99 14.36
N GLU A 217 -21.85 9.83 14.10
CA GLU A 217 -22.87 9.65 15.15
C GLU A 217 -22.59 8.40 15.98
N VAL A 218 -22.35 7.26 15.33
CA VAL A 218 -21.99 6.01 16.02
C VAL A 218 -20.72 6.17 16.86
N LEU A 219 -19.67 6.79 16.33
CA LEU A 219 -18.42 7.01 17.06
C LEU A 219 -18.63 7.91 18.28
N ARG A 220 -19.53 8.89 18.19
CA ARG A 220 -19.89 9.77 19.33
C ARG A 220 -20.70 9.04 20.39
N GLU A 221 -21.62 8.16 20.01
CA GLU A 221 -22.37 7.32 20.96
C GLU A 221 -21.44 6.31 21.64
N TRP A 222 -20.53 5.68 20.91
CA TRP A 222 -19.52 4.80 21.49
C TRP A 222 -18.57 5.52 22.46
N ASP A 223 -18.27 6.79 22.21
CA ASP A 223 -17.45 7.59 23.14
C ASP A 223 -18.13 7.78 24.52
N LYS A 224 -19.46 7.79 24.54
CA LYS A 224 -20.26 7.90 25.77
C LYS A 224 -20.47 6.56 26.48
N ASN A 225 -20.41 5.44 25.76
CA ASN A 225 -20.70 4.11 26.30
C ASN A 225 -19.50 3.59 27.10
N PRO A 226 -19.64 3.32 28.43
CA PRO A 226 -18.53 2.84 29.27
C PRO A 226 -17.97 1.49 28.81
N ASP A 227 -18.79 0.63 28.22
CA ASP A 227 -18.42 -0.71 27.82
C ASP A 227 -17.63 -0.76 26.50
N VAL A 228 -17.55 0.36 25.78
CA VAL A 228 -16.75 0.47 24.56
C VAL A 228 -15.31 0.88 24.90
N PRO A 229 -14.29 0.14 24.46
CA PRO A 229 -12.91 0.51 24.65
C PRO A 229 -12.56 1.86 23.97
N HIS A 230 -11.33 2.34 24.21
CA HIS A 230 -10.79 3.46 23.43
C HIS A 230 -10.83 3.15 21.93
N ILE A 231 -11.10 4.18 21.11
CA ILE A 231 -11.14 4.07 19.66
C ILE A 231 -10.01 4.90 19.08
N ILE A 232 -9.15 4.28 18.31
CA ILE A 232 -8.15 4.97 17.51
C ILE A 232 -8.62 5.00 16.06
N ILE A 233 -8.84 6.19 15.55
CA ILE A 233 -9.22 6.41 14.16
C ILE A 233 -7.96 6.57 13.31
N ARG A 234 -7.89 5.75 12.27
CA ARG A 234 -6.90 5.86 11.21
C ARG A 234 -7.58 6.40 9.95
N PRO A 235 -7.55 7.71 9.74
CA PRO A 235 -8.11 8.31 8.53
C PRO A 235 -7.43 7.76 7.28
N HIS A 236 -8.20 7.69 6.19
CA HIS A 236 -7.64 7.37 4.88
C HIS A 236 -6.59 8.42 4.49
N ILE A 237 -5.60 8.03 3.68
CA ILE A 237 -4.51 8.94 3.26
C ILE A 237 -5.03 10.21 2.55
N MET A 238 -6.21 10.12 1.96
CA MET A 238 -6.88 11.25 1.31
C MET A 238 -7.81 12.04 2.24
N ASP A 239 -8.05 11.58 3.49
CA ASP A 239 -8.94 12.27 4.41
C ASP A 239 -8.34 13.60 4.91
N ASP A 240 -9.19 14.60 5.08
CA ASP A 240 -8.80 15.86 5.75
C ASP A 240 -8.91 15.69 7.27
N LEU A 241 -7.76 15.65 7.95
CA LEU A 241 -7.70 15.51 9.40
C LEU A 241 -8.43 16.62 10.15
N ARG A 242 -8.55 17.82 9.55
CA ARG A 242 -9.29 18.97 10.15
C ARG A 242 -10.78 18.66 10.28
N VAL A 243 -11.33 17.93 9.31
CA VAL A 243 -12.72 17.48 9.34
C VAL A 243 -12.93 16.51 10.48
N TRP A 244 -12.12 15.45 10.55
CA TRP A 244 -12.20 14.47 11.63
C TRP A 244 -12.07 15.12 13.01
N LYS A 245 -11.11 16.03 13.20
CA LYS A 245 -10.93 16.78 14.45
C LYS A 245 -12.14 17.67 14.79
N ARG A 246 -12.79 18.25 13.78
CA ARG A 246 -13.98 19.09 13.97
C ARG A 246 -15.17 18.25 14.40
N VAL A 247 -15.46 17.18 13.65
CA VAL A 247 -16.67 16.36 13.90
C VAL A 247 -16.57 15.51 15.17
N LEU A 248 -15.36 15.23 15.67
CA LEU A 248 -15.14 14.51 16.92
C LEU A 248 -14.65 15.41 18.07
N ARG A 249 -14.84 16.73 17.94
CA ARG A 249 -14.51 17.65 19.04
C ARG A 249 -15.32 17.28 20.29
N GLY A 250 -14.63 17.18 21.44
CA GLY A 250 -15.23 16.87 22.74
C GLY A 250 -15.34 15.37 23.06
N THR A 251 -14.99 14.48 22.16
CA THR A 251 -14.87 13.05 22.48
C THR A 251 -13.70 12.82 23.44
N LYS A 252 -13.84 11.84 24.36
CA LYS A 252 -12.85 11.55 25.41
C LYS A 252 -12.08 10.24 25.14
N LYS A 253 -12.76 9.24 24.57
CA LYS A 253 -12.20 7.91 24.29
C LYS A 253 -11.67 7.78 22.85
N THR A 254 -12.03 8.71 21.95
CA THR A 254 -11.71 8.65 20.53
C THR A 254 -10.49 9.51 20.22
N LYS A 255 -9.46 8.91 19.61
CA LYS A 255 -8.24 9.60 19.17
C LYS A 255 -8.02 9.45 17.68
N ILE A 256 -7.59 10.53 17.01
CA ILE A 256 -7.30 10.54 15.58
C ILE A 256 -5.79 10.50 15.38
N ILE A 257 -5.26 9.45 14.78
CA ILE A 257 -3.82 9.27 14.57
C ILE A 257 -3.58 8.83 13.13
N HIS A 258 -2.77 9.56 12.39
CA HIS A 258 -2.50 9.30 10.96
C HIS A 258 -1.02 8.98 10.66
N LYS A 259 -0.17 8.78 11.68
CA LYS A 259 1.28 8.56 11.49
C LYS A 259 1.63 7.08 11.35
N GLY A 260 2.59 6.78 10.46
CA GLY A 260 3.22 5.46 10.31
C GLY A 260 2.40 4.44 9.53
N ASP A 261 2.97 3.27 9.33
CA ASP A 261 2.30 2.12 8.73
C ASP A 261 1.10 1.67 9.58
N ILE A 262 0.09 1.08 8.94
CA ILE A 262 -1.11 0.60 9.63
C ILE A 262 -0.86 -0.73 10.36
N THR A 263 0.12 -1.52 9.92
CA THR A 263 0.37 -2.88 10.41
C THR A 263 0.62 -2.96 11.91
N PRO A 264 1.52 -2.15 12.52
CA PRO A 264 1.69 -2.20 13.98
C PRO A 264 0.44 -1.77 14.74
N TRP A 265 -0.40 -0.90 14.19
CA TRP A 265 -1.68 -0.52 14.78
C TRP A 265 -2.69 -1.66 14.77
N ILE A 266 -2.77 -2.40 13.66
CA ILE A 266 -3.56 -3.64 13.60
C ILE A 266 -3.05 -4.60 14.68
N GLY A 267 -1.73 -4.85 14.73
CA GLY A 267 -1.11 -5.74 15.70
C GLY A 267 -1.38 -5.37 17.17
N ALA A 268 -1.41 -4.07 17.48
CA ALA A 268 -1.66 -3.58 18.83
C ALA A 268 -3.13 -3.57 19.23
N SER A 269 -4.06 -3.44 18.26
CA SER A 269 -5.50 -3.31 18.53
C SER A 269 -6.13 -4.62 19.04
N MET A 270 -7.24 -4.50 19.74
CA MET A 270 -8.13 -5.61 20.10
C MET A 270 -8.89 -6.14 18.86
N GLY A 271 -9.14 -5.26 17.89
CA GLY A 271 -9.85 -5.57 16.65
C GLY A 271 -9.96 -4.34 15.75
N VAL A 272 -10.37 -4.56 14.51
CA VAL A 272 -10.46 -3.53 13.48
C VAL A 272 -11.93 -3.31 13.10
N ILE A 273 -12.37 -2.07 13.15
CA ILE A 273 -13.68 -1.63 12.67
C ILE A 273 -13.48 -0.95 11.32
N HIS A 274 -14.29 -1.32 10.34
CA HIS A 274 -14.24 -0.75 8.99
C HIS A 274 -15.61 -0.71 8.34
N ARG A 275 -15.70 -0.02 7.20
CA ARG A 275 -16.91 0.04 6.37
C ARG A 275 -16.74 -0.58 4.98
N GLY A 276 -15.53 -0.97 4.62
CA GLY A 276 -15.23 -1.53 3.31
C GLY A 276 -13.75 -1.46 2.98
N SER A 277 -12.93 -1.11 3.95
CA SER A 277 -11.48 -1.00 3.78
C SER A 277 -10.82 -2.37 3.58
N THR A 278 -9.89 -2.47 2.63
CA THR A 278 -9.00 -3.63 2.45
C THR A 278 -8.10 -3.91 3.65
N VAL A 279 -7.99 -2.99 4.59
CA VAL A 279 -7.30 -3.21 5.87
C VAL A 279 -7.95 -4.35 6.68
N SER A 280 -9.24 -4.64 6.45
CA SER A 280 -9.91 -5.79 7.04
C SER A 280 -9.25 -7.12 6.64
N ILE A 281 -8.83 -7.27 5.38
CA ILE A 281 -8.08 -8.43 4.90
C ILE A 281 -6.74 -8.53 5.65
N GLN A 282 -6.02 -7.41 5.77
CA GLN A 282 -4.75 -7.38 6.52
C GLN A 282 -4.94 -7.76 7.99
N ALA A 283 -6.02 -7.29 8.61
CA ALA A 283 -6.35 -7.62 10.00
C ALA A 283 -6.65 -9.11 10.16
N LYS A 284 -7.39 -9.72 9.24
CA LYS A 284 -7.67 -11.16 9.27
C LYS A 284 -6.40 -11.99 9.09
N LEU A 285 -5.50 -11.60 8.19
CA LEU A 285 -4.19 -12.25 8.01
C LEU A 285 -3.32 -12.17 9.27
N MET A 286 -3.53 -11.16 10.12
CA MET A 286 -2.89 -11.01 11.43
C MET A 286 -3.70 -11.61 12.59
N ASN A 287 -4.71 -12.45 12.32
CA ASN A 287 -5.59 -13.08 13.30
C ASN A 287 -6.32 -12.09 14.24
N LYS A 288 -6.69 -10.92 13.70
CA LYS A 288 -7.46 -9.92 14.44
C LYS A 288 -8.95 -10.06 14.18
N LYS A 289 -9.76 -9.73 15.19
CA LYS A 289 -11.21 -9.57 15.03
C LYS A 289 -11.51 -8.39 14.10
N VAL A 290 -12.48 -8.57 13.21
CA VAL A 290 -12.87 -7.56 12.23
C VAL A 290 -14.36 -7.31 12.32
N PHE A 291 -14.75 -6.03 12.42
CA PHE A 291 -16.13 -5.58 12.57
C PHE A 291 -16.51 -4.72 11.38
N TYR A 292 -17.46 -5.17 10.60
CA TYR A 292 -18.02 -4.40 9.50
C TYR A 292 -19.14 -3.50 10.01
N LEU A 293 -18.95 -2.19 9.97
CA LEU A 293 -20.02 -1.23 10.26
C LEU A 293 -20.86 -1.06 9.00
N GLU A 294 -22.09 -1.59 9.04
CA GLU A 294 -22.99 -1.62 7.90
C GLU A 294 -23.36 -0.22 7.41
N GLU A 295 -23.39 -0.06 6.12
CA GLU A 295 -23.74 1.21 5.47
C GLU A 295 -25.21 1.55 5.64
N ALA A 296 -25.55 2.84 5.75
CA ALA A 296 -26.92 3.31 5.80
C ALA A 296 -27.62 3.14 4.43
N SER A 297 -26.83 3.16 3.35
CA SER A 297 -27.23 2.95 1.97
C SER A 297 -26.20 2.05 1.27
N THR A 298 -26.64 1.18 0.36
CA THR A 298 -25.85 0.07 -0.19
C THR A 298 -25.81 0.08 -1.71
N SER A 299 -25.39 1.17 -2.34
CA SER A 299 -25.13 1.15 -3.79
C SER A 299 -23.86 0.34 -4.14
N HIS A 300 -22.95 0.16 -3.16
CA HIS A 300 -21.69 -0.55 -3.35
C HIS A 300 -21.71 -1.88 -2.64
N ASN A 301 -21.72 -2.95 -3.42
CA ASN A 301 -21.68 -4.30 -2.88
C ASN A 301 -20.24 -4.65 -2.43
N ARG A 302 -19.99 -4.65 -1.13
CA ARG A 302 -18.68 -4.95 -0.50
C ARG A 302 -18.69 -6.33 0.13
N GLN A 303 -19.24 -7.31 -0.55
CA GLN A 303 -19.51 -8.64 0.01
C GLN A 303 -18.29 -9.36 0.58
N ILE A 304 -17.13 -9.24 -0.07
CA ILE A 304 -15.92 -9.94 0.40
C ILE A 304 -15.53 -9.48 1.79
N VAL A 305 -15.44 -8.16 1.99
CA VAL A 305 -15.03 -7.61 3.29
C VAL A 305 -16.11 -7.82 4.35
N LYS A 306 -17.38 -7.94 3.96
CA LYS A 306 -18.46 -8.41 4.84
C LYS A 306 -18.28 -9.88 5.23
N LYS A 307 -18.02 -10.76 4.27
CA LYS A 307 -17.81 -12.20 4.48
C LYS A 307 -16.64 -12.52 5.41
N ILE A 308 -15.57 -11.74 5.37
CA ILE A 308 -14.41 -11.95 6.25
C ILE A 308 -14.56 -11.29 7.63
N SER A 309 -15.61 -10.50 7.85
CA SER A 309 -15.82 -9.79 9.11
C SER A 309 -16.51 -10.70 10.13
N ASP A 310 -15.95 -10.76 11.34
CA ASP A 310 -16.48 -11.59 12.43
C ASP A 310 -17.86 -11.12 12.88
N CYS A 311 -18.19 -9.88 12.64
CA CYS A 311 -19.50 -9.33 12.95
C CYS A 311 -19.85 -8.21 11.97
N ILE A 312 -21.11 -8.25 11.51
CA ILE A 312 -21.73 -7.14 10.81
C ILE A 312 -22.53 -6.34 11.84
N VAL A 313 -22.14 -5.09 12.01
CA VAL A 313 -22.73 -4.17 12.99
C VAL A 313 -23.65 -3.21 12.26
N SER A 314 -24.96 -3.39 12.42
CA SER A 314 -25.93 -2.42 11.94
C SER A 314 -25.74 -1.08 12.65
N ILE A 315 -25.81 0.02 11.91
CA ILE A 315 -25.69 1.38 12.47
C ILE A 315 -26.68 1.61 13.62
N LYS A 316 -27.89 1.06 13.52
CA LYS A 316 -28.92 1.17 14.56
C LYS A 316 -28.56 0.43 15.84
N GLN A 317 -27.86 -0.69 15.73
CA GLN A 317 -27.46 -1.55 16.85
C GLN A 317 -26.08 -1.19 17.39
N ALA A 318 -25.27 -0.50 16.60
CA ALA A 318 -23.88 -0.16 16.93
C ALA A 318 -23.73 0.51 18.31
N PRO A 319 -24.57 1.45 18.73
CA PRO A 319 -24.42 2.08 20.05
C PRO A 319 -24.49 1.11 21.25
N ALA A 320 -25.21 -0.02 21.11
CA ALA A 320 -25.41 -1.01 22.17
C ALA A 320 -24.47 -2.23 22.04
N LEU A 321 -23.52 -2.21 21.11
CA LEU A 321 -22.68 -3.38 20.81
C LEU A 321 -21.69 -3.68 21.93
N SER A 322 -21.66 -4.95 22.36
CA SER A 322 -20.63 -5.48 23.27
C SER A 322 -19.54 -6.21 22.47
N PHE A 323 -18.39 -5.58 22.33
CA PHE A 323 -17.26 -6.12 21.54
C PHE A 323 -16.62 -7.38 22.14
N SER A 324 -16.89 -7.69 23.41
CA SER A 324 -16.34 -8.87 24.11
C SER A 324 -17.02 -10.18 23.75
N LYS A 325 -18.26 -10.15 23.25
CA LYS A 325 -19.11 -11.34 23.05
C LYS A 325 -19.15 -11.87 21.62
N LEU A 326 -18.30 -11.37 20.74
CA LEU A 326 -18.36 -11.71 19.32
C LEU A 326 -17.47 -12.92 19.00
N ASN A 327 -18.07 -13.90 18.31
CA ASN A 327 -17.37 -15.10 17.86
C ASN A 327 -16.58 -14.80 16.59
N SER A 328 -15.45 -15.49 16.41
CA SER A 328 -14.70 -15.43 15.15
C SER A 328 -15.40 -16.25 14.07
N ILE A 329 -15.25 -15.85 12.81
CA ILE A 329 -15.74 -16.64 11.67
C ILE A 329 -14.89 -17.90 11.56
N GLU A 330 -15.57 -19.03 11.36
CA GLU A 330 -14.94 -20.28 10.98
C GLU A 330 -14.52 -20.21 9.49
N ASP A 331 -13.32 -20.70 9.18
CA ASP A 331 -12.79 -20.84 7.82
C ASP A 331 -12.58 -19.51 7.02
N VAL A 332 -11.94 -18.55 7.66
CA VAL A 332 -11.53 -17.28 7.01
C VAL A 332 -10.61 -17.51 5.82
N ASP A 333 -9.70 -18.48 5.90
CA ASP A 333 -8.73 -18.78 4.84
C ASP A 333 -9.44 -19.17 3.54
N ARG A 334 -10.59 -19.86 3.61
CA ARG A 334 -11.38 -20.21 2.43
C ARG A 334 -11.88 -18.96 1.70
N VAL A 335 -12.44 -18.01 2.46
CA VAL A 335 -12.95 -16.76 1.87
C VAL A 335 -11.82 -15.90 1.33
N LEU A 336 -10.68 -15.85 2.04
CA LEU A 336 -9.53 -15.09 1.57
C LEU A 336 -8.93 -15.65 0.28
N LYS A 337 -8.91 -16.99 0.11
CA LYS A 337 -8.46 -17.64 -1.13
C LYS A 337 -9.29 -17.30 -2.36
N GLU A 338 -10.52 -16.81 -2.19
CA GLU A 338 -11.33 -16.31 -3.31
C GLU A 338 -10.74 -15.03 -3.94
N VAL A 339 -9.96 -14.24 -3.16
CA VAL A 339 -9.49 -12.91 -3.59
C VAL A 339 -7.98 -12.74 -3.60
N ILE A 340 -7.25 -13.54 -2.81
CA ILE A 340 -5.79 -13.48 -2.73
C ILE A 340 -5.19 -14.88 -2.85
N PHE A 341 -4.01 -14.96 -3.46
CA PHE A 341 -3.24 -16.19 -3.44
C PHE A 341 -2.59 -16.36 -2.07
N LEU A 342 -2.92 -17.46 -1.40
CA LEU A 342 -2.35 -17.88 -0.12
C LEU A 342 -1.53 -19.15 -0.34
N HIS A 343 -0.36 -18.99 -0.94
CA HIS A 343 0.58 -20.10 -1.16
C HIS A 343 1.32 -20.49 0.12
N ASN A 344 1.91 -21.69 0.13
CA ASN A 344 2.81 -22.12 1.20
C ASN A 344 4.15 -21.40 1.13
N GLU A 345 4.60 -21.07 -0.06
CA GLU A 345 5.79 -20.31 -0.35
C GLU A 345 5.49 -18.81 -0.42
N ASP A 346 6.45 -17.99 -0.03
CA ASP A 346 6.29 -16.54 -0.04
C ASP A 346 6.18 -15.98 -1.47
N ALA A 347 5.33 -14.99 -1.66
CA ALA A 347 5.19 -14.26 -2.92
C ALA A 347 6.53 -13.70 -3.42
N SER A 348 7.39 -13.24 -2.50
CA SER A 348 8.74 -12.77 -2.84
C SER A 348 9.58 -13.86 -3.50
N THR A 349 9.51 -15.10 -3.03
CA THR A 349 10.20 -16.24 -3.64
C THR A 349 9.63 -16.53 -5.02
N ARG A 350 8.33 -16.69 -5.14
CA ARG A 350 7.64 -16.98 -6.41
C ARG A 350 7.88 -15.90 -7.48
N ILE A 351 7.88 -14.62 -7.09
CA ILE A 351 8.23 -13.53 -8.00
C ILE A 351 9.68 -13.66 -8.47
N MET A 352 10.59 -13.94 -7.54
CA MET A 352 12.01 -14.01 -7.86
C MET A 352 12.37 -15.22 -8.68
N ASP A 353 11.71 -16.37 -8.49
CA ASP A 353 11.89 -17.56 -9.31
C ASP A 353 11.55 -17.26 -10.78
N VAL A 354 10.44 -16.55 -11.04
CA VAL A 354 10.13 -16.09 -12.40
C VAL A 354 11.19 -15.12 -12.93
N LEU A 355 11.61 -14.13 -12.12
CA LEU A 355 12.58 -13.13 -12.59
C LEU A 355 13.99 -13.70 -12.79
N GLU A 356 14.33 -14.80 -12.12
CA GLU A 356 15.64 -15.46 -12.27
C GLU A 356 15.83 -16.05 -13.67
N ASP A 357 14.76 -16.49 -14.32
CA ASP A 357 14.83 -17.10 -15.66
C ASP A 357 15.16 -16.08 -16.76
N PHE A 358 14.99 -14.79 -16.49
CA PHE A 358 15.26 -13.75 -17.49
C PHE A 358 16.74 -13.37 -17.54
N GLU A 359 17.38 -13.58 -18.67
CA GLU A 359 18.76 -13.20 -18.89
C GLU A 359 18.94 -11.69 -18.99
N VAL A 360 19.78 -11.14 -18.14
CA VAL A 360 20.11 -9.71 -18.13
C VAL A 360 21.54 -9.51 -18.64
N PHE A 361 21.72 -8.68 -19.67
CA PHE A 361 23.04 -8.38 -20.22
C PHE A 361 23.89 -7.57 -19.26
N LYS A 362 25.23 -7.79 -19.31
CA LYS A 362 26.21 -7.12 -18.43
C LYS A 362 26.19 -5.62 -18.59
N GLU A 363 26.24 -4.90 -17.48
CA GLU A 363 26.44 -3.47 -17.45
C GLU A 363 27.74 -3.03 -16.82
N ASN A 364 28.23 -1.89 -17.30
CA ASN A 364 29.28 -1.15 -16.61
C ASN A 364 28.68 -0.35 -15.43
N PRO A 365 29.26 -0.45 -14.21
CA PRO A 365 28.77 0.29 -13.06
C PRO A 365 28.83 1.79 -13.30
N ILE A 366 27.83 2.52 -12.80
CA ILE A 366 27.79 3.99 -12.89
C ILE A 366 29.00 4.58 -12.14
N PRO A 367 29.80 5.44 -12.76
CA PRO A 367 30.79 6.21 -12.02
C PRO A 367 30.10 7.09 -10.95
N ARG A 368 30.43 6.88 -9.68
CA ARG A 368 29.83 7.57 -8.52
C ARG A 368 29.74 9.10 -8.71
N LEU A 369 30.77 9.70 -9.28
CA LEU A 369 30.86 11.15 -9.49
C LEU A 369 29.76 11.70 -10.42
N ARG A 370 29.44 11.01 -11.51
CA ARG A 370 28.38 11.45 -12.46
C ARG A 370 26.98 11.39 -11.86
N PHE A 371 26.76 10.46 -10.95
CA PHE A 371 25.49 10.34 -10.25
C PHE A 371 25.26 11.56 -9.34
N PHE A 372 26.26 11.94 -8.54
CA PHE A 372 26.20 13.12 -7.66
C PHE A 372 26.07 14.42 -8.42
N LEU A 373 26.77 14.60 -9.54
CA LEU A 373 26.66 15.80 -10.38
C LEU A 373 25.27 16.00 -10.96
N GLY A 374 24.52 14.91 -11.23
CA GLY A 374 23.11 14.99 -11.64
C GLY A 374 22.18 15.59 -10.56
N TYR A 375 22.58 15.57 -9.28
CA TYR A 375 21.84 16.19 -8.16
C TYR A 375 22.13 17.67 -7.95
N LEU A 376 23.21 18.19 -8.49
CA LEU A 376 23.62 19.58 -8.33
C LEU A 376 22.90 20.55 -9.29
N ASN A 377 21.94 20.08 -10.08
CA ASN A 377 21.17 20.98 -10.92
C ASN A 377 20.14 21.80 -10.09
N PRO A 378 19.80 23.03 -10.50
CA PRO A 378 18.91 23.92 -9.73
C PRO A 378 17.53 23.32 -9.41
N LYS A 379 17.00 22.44 -10.27
CA LYS A 379 15.71 21.75 -10.04
C LYS A 379 15.80 20.72 -8.91
N SER A 380 16.93 20.02 -8.82
CA SER A 380 17.16 19.03 -7.74
C SER A 380 17.42 19.72 -6.39
N ILE A 381 18.14 20.85 -6.39
CA ILE A 381 18.38 21.67 -5.21
C ILE A 381 17.07 22.27 -4.69
N ARG A 382 16.23 22.82 -5.56
CA ARG A 382 14.89 23.32 -5.18
C ARG A 382 13.99 22.22 -4.63
N ARG A 383 14.06 21.01 -5.19
CA ARG A 383 13.32 19.85 -4.71
C ARG A 383 13.82 19.38 -3.34
N PHE A 384 15.12 19.42 -3.10
CA PHE A 384 15.72 19.11 -1.80
C PHE A 384 15.30 20.12 -0.73
N ALA A 385 15.38 21.43 -1.07
CA ALA A 385 14.89 22.49 -0.19
C ALA A 385 13.37 22.35 0.09
N GLY A 386 12.59 21.96 -0.92
CA GLY A 386 11.16 21.64 -0.77
C GLY A 386 10.91 20.50 0.19
N LEU A 387 11.67 19.41 0.10
CA LEU A 387 11.55 18.27 1.02
C LEU A 387 11.88 18.63 2.46
N ILE A 388 12.95 19.41 2.68
CA ILE A 388 13.32 19.91 4.02
C ILE A 388 12.21 20.82 4.56
N ARG A 389 11.74 21.76 3.75
CA ARG A 389 10.64 22.67 4.14
C ARG A 389 9.38 21.86 4.53
N ASP A 390 9.02 20.88 3.75
CA ASP A 390 7.83 20.06 3.96
C ASP A 390 7.99 19.16 5.21
N GLU A 391 9.21 18.69 5.48
CA GLU A 391 9.54 17.95 6.69
C GLU A 391 9.45 18.86 7.94
N VAL A 392 9.97 20.09 7.86
CA VAL A 392 9.91 21.07 8.94
C VAL A 392 8.44 21.49 9.19
N ILE A 393 7.68 21.78 8.14
CA ILE A 393 6.26 22.13 8.26
C ILE A 393 5.47 20.98 8.91
N TYR A 394 5.73 19.74 8.53
CA TYR A 394 5.07 18.55 9.09
C TYR A 394 5.44 18.33 10.57
N LEU A 395 6.68 18.63 10.96
CA LEU A 395 7.15 18.53 12.35
C LEU A 395 6.55 19.65 13.25
N VAL A 396 6.47 20.87 12.71
CA VAL A 396 6.04 22.05 13.46
C VAL A 396 4.51 22.19 13.47
N LYS A 397 3.85 21.82 12.37
CA LYS A 397 2.39 21.87 12.24
C LYS A 397 1.83 20.45 12.22
N ALA A 398 1.61 19.87 13.39
CA ALA A 398 0.99 18.54 13.53
C ALA A 398 -0.39 18.43 12.83
N ASP A 399 -0.98 19.55 12.46
CA ASP A 399 -2.32 19.70 11.88
C ASP A 399 -2.33 20.08 10.39
N SER A 400 -1.15 20.28 9.76
CA SER A 400 -1.12 20.52 8.33
C SER A 400 -1.55 19.25 7.58
N PRO A 401 -2.41 19.38 6.55
CA PRO A 401 -2.58 18.27 5.61
C PRO A 401 -1.19 17.91 5.11
N ALA A 402 -0.89 16.60 5.10
CA ALA A 402 0.40 16.16 4.59
C ALA A 402 0.60 16.76 3.19
N PRO A 403 1.75 17.37 2.89
CA PRO A 403 1.99 18.00 1.58
C PRO A 403 1.91 16.97 0.46
N GLN A 404 1.92 17.39 -0.80
CA GLN A 404 1.91 16.47 -1.96
C GLN A 404 3.17 15.60 -2.10
N SER A 405 4.20 15.80 -1.31
CA SER A 405 5.27 14.82 -0.98
C SER A 405 4.80 13.70 -0.05
N LYS A 406 3.49 13.55 0.11
CA LYS A 406 2.75 12.63 0.99
C LYS A 406 3.19 11.18 0.87
N ASN A 407 3.61 10.81 -0.30
CA ASN A 407 3.82 9.42 -0.67
C ASN A 407 5.09 8.84 -0.05
N ILE A 408 6.10 9.69 0.18
CA ILE A 408 7.34 9.28 0.85
C ILE A 408 7.69 10.34 1.92
N PRO A 409 6.92 10.42 3.00
CA PRO A 409 7.17 11.38 4.07
C PRO A 409 8.55 11.13 4.69
N PHE A 410 9.28 12.20 4.93
CA PHE A 410 10.65 12.16 5.48
C PHE A 410 11.72 11.48 4.61
N GLY A 411 11.40 11.16 3.35
CA GLY A 411 12.28 10.42 2.47
C GLY A 411 12.48 8.96 2.89
N LEU A 412 13.38 8.26 2.20
CA LEU A 412 13.82 6.91 2.55
C LEU A 412 15.11 7.00 3.38
N ARG A 413 15.09 6.43 4.58
CA ARG A 413 16.22 6.41 5.54
C ARG A 413 16.76 4.99 5.70
N LYS A 414 18.00 4.85 6.15
CA LYS A 414 18.59 3.54 6.42
C LYS A 414 17.79 2.72 7.44
N SER A 415 17.19 3.38 8.42
CA SER A 415 16.31 2.74 9.42
C SER A 415 15.07 2.09 8.81
N ASP A 416 14.58 2.60 7.69
CA ASP A 416 13.38 2.09 7.03
C ASP A 416 13.58 0.68 6.44
N PHE A 417 14.83 0.29 6.21
CA PHE A 417 15.16 -1.03 5.65
C PHE A 417 15.43 -2.09 6.72
N ARG A 418 15.66 -1.69 7.97
CA ARG A 418 16.09 -2.61 9.03
C ARG A 418 15.07 -3.71 9.32
N ALA A 419 13.82 -3.33 9.47
CA ALA A 419 12.78 -4.28 9.87
C ALA A 419 12.60 -5.40 8.82
N GLY A 420 12.47 -5.04 7.54
CA GLY A 420 12.33 -6.04 6.47
C GLY A 420 13.57 -6.91 6.26
N LEU A 421 14.78 -6.35 6.46
CA LEU A 421 16.02 -7.10 6.32
C LEU A 421 16.33 -8.01 7.53
N SER A 422 15.72 -7.78 8.68
CA SER A 422 15.91 -8.60 9.87
C SER A 422 15.08 -9.90 9.86
N VAL A 423 14.13 -10.01 8.97
CA VAL A 423 13.22 -11.17 8.87
C VAL A 423 13.87 -12.33 8.11
N ASP A 424 14.74 -12.02 7.17
CA ASP A 424 15.46 -13.03 6.38
C ASP A 424 16.84 -13.27 6.99
N ASP A 425 17.25 -14.53 7.17
CA ASP A 425 18.61 -14.89 7.59
C ASP A 425 19.68 -14.29 6.66
N ALA A 426 19.33 -14.08 5.40
CA ALA A 426 20.16 -13.36 4.44
C ALA A 426 20.26 -11.84 4.73
N GLY A 427 19.37 -11.26 5.52
CA GLY A 427 19.35 -9.82 5.81
C GLY A 427 20.62 -9.30 6.48
N SER A 428 21.26 -10.11 7.33
CA SER A 428 22.55 -9.80 7.96
C SER A 428 23.70 -9.65 6.95
N THR A 429 23.58 -10.29 5.78
CA THR A 429 24.58 -10.28 4.71
C THR A 429 24.31 -9.20 3.65
N ILE A 430 23.19 -8.49 3.74
CA ILE A 430 22.83 -7.46 2.78
C ILE A 430 23.42 -6.11 3.17
N LYS A 431 24.12 -5.49 2.23
CA LYS A 431 24.63 -4.12 2.37
C LYS A 431 23.66 -3.13 1.78
N THR A 432 23.24 -2.17 2.59
CA THR A 432 22.39 -1.06 2.13
C THR A 432 23.24 0.19 1.95
N ARG A 433 23.09 0.86 0.82
CA ARG A 433 23.81 2.10 0.52
C ARG A 433 22.88 3.13 -0.12
N MET A 434 22.82 4.32 0.45
CA MET A 434 22.18 5.44 -0.21
C MET A 434 23.04 5.89 -1.39
N ILE A 435 22.49 5.84 -2.59
CA ILE A 435 23.17 6.24 -3.82
C ILE A 435 22.57 7.52 -4.42
N GLY A 436 21.52 8.02 -3.80
CA GLY A 436 20.89 9.29 -4.16
C GLY A 436 19.73 9.63 -3.24
N LEU A 437 19.19 10.83 -3.35
CA LEU A 437 18.02 11.24 -2.57
C LEU A 437 16.83 10.32 -2.90
N ASN A 438 16.29 9.67 -1.88
CA ASN A 438 15.23 8.67 -2.01
C ASN A 438 15.58 7.51 -2.96
N LEU A 439 16.85 7.13 -3.02
CA LEU A 439 17.32 6.00 -3.80
C LEU A 439 18.38 5.22 -3.01
N TRP A 440 18.12 3.94 -2.83
CA TRP A 440 19.00 3.02 -2.12
C TRP A 440 19.37 1.83 -3.00
N GLU A 441 20.60 1.38 -2.85
CA GLU A 441 21.12 0.16 -3.44
C GLU A 441 21.24 -0.89 -2.34
N LEU A 442 20.72 -2.05 -2.58
CA LEU A 442 20.85 -3.24 -1.75
C LEU A 442 21.63 -4.29 -2.53
N ASP A 443 22.63 -4.87 -1.89
CA ASP A 443 23.48 -5.87 -2.51
C ASP A 443 24.00 -6.86 -1.46
N LYS A 444 24.19 -8.12 -1.84
CA LYS A 444 24.79 -9.13 -0.97
C LYS A 444 26.22 -8.72 -0.64
N ARG A 445 26.62 -8.83 0.62
CA ARG A 445 28.04 -8.66 1.02
C ARG A 445 28.83 -9.81 0.36
N ASN A 446 29.88 -9.47 -0.36
CA ASN A 446 30.92 -10.44 -0.69
C ASN A 446 31.76 -10.62 0.59
N HIS A 447 31.82 -11.83 1.12
CA HIS A 447 32.75 -12.21 2.19
C HIS A 447 34.17 -12.36 1.62
#